data_d31625872fe6da935ba86bc6f4d0e919
#
_entry.id   d31625872fe6da935ba86bc6f4d0e919
#
_cell.length_a   1.000
_cell.length_b   1.000
_cell.length_c   1.000
_cell.angle_alpha   90.00
_cell.angle_beta   90.00
_cell.angle_gamma   90.00
#
_symmetry.space_group_name_H-M   'P 1'
#
loop_
_entity.id
_entity.type
_entity.pdbx_description
1 polymer ?
#
loop_
_entity_poly.entity_id
_entity_poly.type
_entity_poly.pdbx_seq_one_letter_code
_entity_poly.pdbx_strand_id
1 'polypeptide(L)'
;MDDSMAISGEKVKALREAKAWSQAHLAEAAGLSLRTVQRVEAEGTASAETRLAIASALAVSVDALNAAAPVVEAEPRSVRPDPGPFNTAAMLSTVGAALMYVLWMGGRLPPEVASHFGIANDANATMSRDAFVASMCGVMVGLPLLVWAALGWAMKRRKVNIPNAEYWFSEPRRRATERYLFRHFTWLSVGMTVFSGYMLWLVTAANVGAPTHPVLDGTGFNVGLGVFLALMTAWVTLLSLRFRRNDA
;
A
#
# COMPACT_ATOMS: atom_id res chain seq x y z
N MET A 1 50.36 -1.99 -11.12
CA MET A 1 48.97 -2.51 -11.02
C MET A 1 48.75 -2.78 -9.57
N ASP A 2 47.89 -1.99 -8.94
CA ASP A 2 47.58 -2.13 -7.52
C ASP A 2 46.57 -3.28 -7.38
N ASP A 3 47.05 -4.45 -6.98
CA ASP A 3 46.25 -5.68 -6.83
C ASP A 3 45.65 -5.76 -5.41
N SER A 4 45.29 -4.60 -4.83
CA SER A 4 44.65 -4.52 -3.53
C SER A 4 43.15 -4.86 -3.66
N MET A 5 42.76 -5.98 -3.10
CA MET A 5 41.36 -6.40 -3.04
C MET A 5 40.76 -6.01 -1.68
N ALA A 6 39.44 -5.70 -1.66
CA ALA A 6 38.74 -5.36 -0.45
C ALA A 6 38.66 -6.54 0.52
N ILE A 7 39.09 -6.32 1.76
CA ILE A 7 38.96 -7.24 2.91
C ILE A 7 38.18 -6.53 4.01
N SER A 8 37.42 -7.27 4.79
CA SER A 8 36.76 -6.66 5.96
C SER A 8 37.73 -6.53 7.12
N GLY A 9 38.27 -5.33 7.34
CA GLY A 9 39.12 -5.05 8.49
C GLY A 9 38.43 -5.36 9.83
N GLU A 10 37.13 -5.09 9.94
CA GLU A 10 36.34 -5.42 11.13
C GLU A 10 36.26 -6.93 11.38
N LYS A 11 36.09 -7.75 10.32
CA LYS A 11 36.11 -9.22 10.48
C LYS A 11 37.47 -9.74 10.90
N VAL A 12 38.55 -9.23 10.33
CA VAL A 12 39.92 -9.59 10.71
C VAL A 12 40.12 -9.28 12.20
N LYS A 13 39.74 -8.08 12.65
CA LYS A 13 39.81 -7.65 14.06
C LYS A 13 38.96 -8.56 14.94
N ALA A 14 37.68 -8.83 14.57
CA ALA A 14 36.80 -9.70 15.37
C ALA A 14 37.34 -11.12 15.52
N LEU A 15 37.86 -11.72 14.43
CA LEU A 15 38.44 -13.07 14.43
C LEU A 15 39.73 -13.12 15.32
N ARG A 16 40.56 -12.08 15.25
CA ARG A 16 41.75 -11.95 16.10
C ARG A 16 41.36 -11.85 17.57
N GLU A 17 40.41 -10.98 17.91
CA GLU A 17 39.93 -10.78 19.28
C GLU A 17 39.23 -12.04 19.83
N ALA A 18 38.52 -12.79 19.03
CA ALA A 18 37.93 -14.08 19.41
C ALA A 18 39.00 -15.11 19.82
N LYS A 19 40.23 -14.98 19.29
CA LYS A 19 41.38 -15.80 19.69
C LYS A 19 42.18 -15.19 20.87
N ALA A 20 41.70 -14.04 21.41
CA ALA A 20 42.41 -13.28 22.44
C ALA A 20 43.84 -12.84 21.99
N TRP A 21 44.04 -12.56 20.69
CA TRP A 21 45.33 -12.17 20.16
C TRP A 21 45.49 -10.66 20.10
N SER A 22 46.71 -10.16 20.35
CA SER A 22 47.07 -8.77 20.01
C SER A 22 47.33 -8.64 18.51
N GLN A 23 47.33 -7.42 17.98
CA GLN A 23 47.74 -7.12 16.61
C GLN A 23 49.19 -7.58 16.31
N ALA A 24 50.05 -7.44 17.32
CA ALA A 24 51.44 -7.93 17.21
C ALA A 24 51.50 -9.46 17.10
N HIS A 25 50.68 -10.17 17.86
CA HIS A 25 50.63 -11.63 17.78
C HIS A 25 50.07 -12.12 16.45
N LEU A 26 49.05 -11.45 15.88
CA LEU A 26 48.55 -11.77 14.56
C LEU A 26 49.63 -11.49 13.47
N ALA A 27 50.36 -10.40 13.60
CA ALA A 27 51.44 -10.05 12.69
C ALA A 27 52.55 -11.14 12.67
N GLU A 28 52.97 -11.58 13.87
CA GLU A 28 53.95 -12.66 14.06
C GLU A 28 53.45 -14.00 13.45
N ALA A 29 52.20 -14.38 13.79
CA ALA A 29 51.57 -15.64 13.34
C ALA A 29 51.38 -15.66 11.80
N ALA A 30 51.11 -14.50 11.20
CA ALA A 30 50.90 -14.34 9.74
C ALA A 30 52.20 -14.07 8.99
N GLY A 31 53.36 -13.90 9.66
CA GLY A 31 54.61 -13.50 9.00
C GLY A 31 54.57 -12.10 8.36
N LEU A 32 53.77 -11.20 8.93
CA LEU A 32 53.55 -9.83 8.46
C LEU A 32 54.13 -8.79 9.44
N SER A 33 54.29 -7.55 8.96
CA SER A 33 54.63 -6.46 9.87
C SER A 33 53.40 -6.03 10.67
N LEU A 34 53.61 -5.55 11.93
CA LEU A 34 52.56 -4.97 12.74
C LEU A 34 51.82 -3.84 12.01
N ARG A 35 52.56 -3.00 11.24
CA ARG A 35 52.02 -1.92 10.42
C ARG A 35 51.05 -2.44 9.34
N THR A 36 51.37 -3.58 8.75
CA THR A 36 50.53 -4.22 7.75
C THR A 36 49.19 -4.66 8.37
N VAL A 37 49.22 -5.31 9.54
CA VAL A 37 48.00 -5.73 10.25
C VAL A 37 47.16 -4.52 10.68
N GLN A 38 47.79 -3.49 11.22
CA GLN A 38 47.10 -2.23 11.58
C GLN A 38 46.40 -1.60 10.37
N ARG A 39 47.09 -1.52 9.24
CA ARG A 39 46.52 -0.98 8.00
C ARG A 39 45.34 -1.82 7.50
N VAL A 40 45.47 -3.14 7.51
CA VAL A 40 44.38 -4.04 7.09
C VAL A 40 43.14 -3.89 7.97
N GLU A 41 43.30 -3.82 9.29
CA GLU A 41 42.19 -3.64 10.21
C GLU A 41 41.56 -2.23 10.09
N ALA A 42 42.34 -1.19 9.74
CA ALA A 42 41.85 0.18 9.65
C ALA A 42 41.25 0.53 8.27
N GLU A 43 41.91 0.10 7.17
CA GLU A 43 41.59 0.52 5.82
C GLU A 43 40.79 -0.54 5.03
N GLY A 44 40.77 -1.80 5.48
CA GLY A 44 40.05 -2.87 4.80
C GLY A 44 40.63 -3.21 3.40
N THR A 45 41.93 -3.00 3.22
CA THR A 45 42.63 -3.30 1.95
C THR A 45 43.86 -4.19 2.19
N ALA A 46 44.04 -5.23 1.37
CA ALA A 46 45.17 -6.13 1.47
C ALA A 46 45.48 -6.75 0.11
N SER A 47 46.78 -7.02 -0.16
CA SER A 47 47.18 -7.83 -1.30
C SER A 47 46.71 -9.28 -1.16
N ALA A 48 46.64 -10.01 -2.26
CA ALA A 48 46.24 -11.43 -2.24
C ALA A 48 47.12 -12.27 -1.28
N GLU A 49 48.41 -12.00 -1.25
CA GLU A 49 49.36 -12.67 -0.34
C GLU A 49 49.10 -12.34 1.13
N THR A 50 48.83 -11.06 1.43
CA THR A 50 48.50 -10.62 2.80
C THR A 50 47.21 -11.26 3.29
N ARG A 51 46.22 -11.38 2.42
CA ARG A 51 44.92 -12.03 2.74
C ARG A 51 45.11 -13.52 3.03
N LEU A 52 45.89 -14.21 2.22
CA LEU A 52 46.20 -15.62 2.41
C LEU A 52 46.95 -15.86 3.74
N ALA A 53 47.94 -15.03 4.03
CA ALA A 53 48.71 -15.10 5.26
C ALA A 53 47.80 -14.89 6.52
N ILE A 54 46.93 -13.88 6.52
CA ILE A 54 45.99 -13.63 7.61
C ILE A 54 44.98 -14.77 7.75
N ALA A 55 44.41 -15.27 6.63
CA ALA A 55 43.46 -16.37 6.63
C ALA A 55 44.07 -17.66 7.26
N SER A 56 45.31 -17.97 6.85
CA SER A 56 46.08 -19.09 7.39
C SER A 56 46.34 -18.95 8.89
N ALA A 57 46.80 -17.79 9.33
CA ALA A 57 47.06 -17.53 10.76
C ALA A 57 45.77 -17.62 11.62
N LEU A 58 44.66 -17.12 11.10
CA LEU A 58 43.38 -17.17 11.79
C LEU A 58 42.66 -18.53 11.67
N ALA A 59 43.16 -19.43 10.82
CA ALA A 59 42.58 -20.73 10.49
C ALA A 59 41.15 -20.62 9.90
N VAL A 60 40.96 -19.68 8.96
CA VAL A 60 39.71 -19.47 8.25
C VAL A 60 39.95 -19.49 6.73
N SER A 61 38.91 -19.63 5.91
CA SER A 61 39.02 -19.46 4.47
C SER A 61 39.26 -17.99 4.10
N VAL A 62 39.93 -17.75 2.96
CA VAL A 62 40.14 -16.38 2.44
C VAL A 62 38.79 -15.67 2.22
N ASP A 63 37.76 -16.41 1.80
CA ASP A 63 36.43 -15.89 1.58
C ASP A 63 35.77 -15.41 2.88
N ALA A 64 36.11 -16.00 4.03
CA ALA A 64 35.60 -15.53 5.32
C ALA A 64 36.11 -14.13 5.70
N LEU A 65 37.26 -13.72 5.14
CA LEU A 65 37.87 -12.41 5.36
C LEU A 65 37.37 -11.36 4.38
N ASN A 66 36.73 -11.77 3.28
CA ASN A 66 36.25 -10.82 2.30
C ASN A 66 35.28 -9.82 2.98
N ALA A 67 35.46 -8.53 2.69
CA ALA A 67 34.36 -7.61 2.91
C ALA A 67 33.15 -8.28 2.26
N ALA A 68 32.11 -8.56 3.05
CA ALA A 68 30.84 -8.86 2.44
C ALA A 68 30.68 -7.76 1.37
N ALA A 69 30.59 -8.16 0.10
CA ALA A 69 30.21 -7.18 -0.93
C ALA A 69 29.11 -6.36 -0.27
N PRO A 70 29.21 -5.01 -0.23
CA PRO A 70 28.18 -4.25 0.46
C PRO A 70 26.92 -4.95 0.04
N VAL A 71 26.20 -5.53 0.99
CA VAL A 71 24.83 -5.95 0.74
C VAL A 71 24.25 -4.61 0.36
N VAL A 72 24.30 -4.32 -0.96
CA VAL A 72 23.36 -3.38 -1.53
C VAL A 72 22.08 -4.06 -1.08
N GLU A 73 21.58 -3.62 0.10
CA GLU A 73 20.19 -3.81 0.42
C GLU A 73 19.56 -3.30 -0.85
N ALA A 74 19.25 -4.26 -1.73
CA ALA A 74 18.57 -3.97 -2.97
C ALA A 74 17.38 -3.20 -2.45
N GLU A 75 17.43 -1.87 -2.65
CA GLU A 75 16.34 -0.98 -2.22
C GLU A 75 15.11 -1.76 -2.52
N PRO A 76 14.31 -2.16 -1.51
CA PRO A 76 13.32 -3.21 -1.70
C PRO A 76 12.57 -2.78 -2.93
N ARG A 77 12.82 -3.49 -4.06
CA ARG A 77 12.27 -3.16 -5.38
C ARG A 77 10.87 -2.77 -5.07
N SER A 78 10.47 -1.53 -5.34
CA SER A 78 9.18 -0.99 -4.94
C SER A 78 8.13 -1.97 -5.46
N VAL A 79 7.90 -3.02 -4.69
CA VAL A 79 6.97 -4.08 -5.04
C VAL A 79 5.66 -3.34 -5.14
N ARG A 80 5.11 -3.27 -6.35
CA ARG A 80 3.84 -2.60 -6.57
C ARG A 80 2.85 -3.23 -5.61
N PRO A 81 2.12 -2.43 -4.84
CA PRO A 81 1.09 -2.98 -3.96
C PRO A 81 0.22 -3.91 -4.79
N ASP A 82 0.11 -5.16 -4.36
CA ASP A 82 -0.64 -6.19 -5.08
C ASP A 82 -2.03 -6.35 -4.44
N PRO A 83 -3.10 -5.83 -5.09
CA PRO A 83 -4.45 -6.00 -4.59
C PRO A 83 -4.91 -7.47 -4.61
N GLY A 84 -4.25 -8.32 -5.36
CA GLY A 84 -4.68 -9.67 -5.66
C GLY A 84 -5.74 -9.75 -6.76
N PRO A 85 -5.81 -10.89 -7.47
CA PRO A 85 -6.71 -11.03 -8.63
C PRO A 85 -8.18 -10.90 -8.25
N PHE A 86 -8.59 -11.39 -7.10
CA PHE A 86 -9.98 -11.32 -6.63
C PHE A 86 -10.44 -9.87 -6.39
N ASN A 87 -9.66 -9.07 -5.69
CA ASN A 87 -10.03 -7.68 -5.42
C ASN A 87 -10.03 -6.84 -6.71
N THR A 88 -9.10 -7.10 -7.63
CA THR A 88 -9.07 -6.46 -8.94
C THR A 88 -10.31 -6.82 -9.77
N ALA A 89 -10.65 -8.10 -9.85
CA ALA A 89 -11.84 -8.55 -10.57
C ALA A 89 -13.13 -7.98 -9.96
N ALA A 90 -13.27 -8.01 -8.62
CA ALA A 90 -14.43 -7.45 -7.93
C ALA A 90 -14.57 -5.95 -8.21
N MET A 91 -13.46 -5.19 -8.20
CA MET A 91 -13.49 -3.76 -8.51
C MET A 91 -13.92 -3.49 -9.94
N LEU A 92 -13.33 -4.20 -10.92
CA LEU A 92 -13.67 -4.02 -12.34
C LEU A 92 -15.11 -4.42 -12.62
N SER A 93 -15.61 -5.51 -12.02
CA SER A 93 -17.00 -5.93 -12.15
C SER A 93 -17.97 -4.90 -11.56
N THR A 94 -17.64 -4.32 -10.40
CA THR A 94 -18.45 -3.28 -9.76
C THR A 94 -18.53 -2.03 -10.64
N VAL A 95 -17.38 -1.57 -11.17
CA VAL A 95 -17.31 -0.41 -12.07
C VAL A 95 -18.09 -0.66 -13.37
N GLY A 96 -17.93 -1.84 -13.97
CA GLY A 96 -18.67 -2.22 -15.17
C GLY A 96 -20.19 -2.27 -14.94
N ALA A 97 -20.63 -2.90 -13.85
CA ALA A 97 -22.04 -2.95 -13.46
C ALA A 97 -22.60 -1.55 -13.16
N ALA A 98 -21.84 -0.70 -12.47
CA ALA A 98 -22.23 0.67 -12.17
C ALA A 98 -22.42 1.49 -13.47
N LEU A 99 -21.48 1.40 -14.39
CA LEU A 99 -21.58 2.09 -15.68
C LEU A 99 -22.83 1.65 -16.47
N MET A 100 -23.03 0.35 -16.60
CA MET A 100 -24.23 -0.18 -17.26
C MET A 100 -25.52 0.29 -16.59
N TYR A 101 -25.54 0.29 -15.25
CA TYR A 101 -26.70 0.72 -14.48
C TYR A 101 -26.98 2.21 -14.69
N VAL A 102 -25.97 3.07 -14.64
CA VAL A 102 -26.13 4.53 -14.86
C VAL A 102 -26.65 4.80 -16.26
N LEU A 103 -26.10 4.14 -17.29
CA LEU A 103 -26.55 4.33 -18.68
C LEU A 103 -28.00 3.82 -18.86
N TRP A 104 -28.34 2.68 -18.29
CA TRP A 104 -29.68 2.12 -18.36
C TRP A 104 -30.72 3.00 -17.65
N MET A 105 -30.40 3.52 -16.46
CA MET A 105 -31.29 4.43 -15.74
C MET A 105 -31.35 5.80 -16.42
N GLY A 106 -30.22 6.32 -16.92
CA GLY A 106 -30.15 7.58 -17.66
C GLY A 106 -31.06 7.61 -18.90
N GLY A 107 -31.17 6.48 -19.59
CA GLY A 107 -32.08 6.35 -20.75
C GLY A 107 -33.57 6.49 -20.40
N ARG A 108 -33.97 6.41 -19.13
CA ARG A 108 -35.34 6.58 -18.64
C ARG A 108 -35.66 7.99 -18.18
N LEU A 109 -34.64 8.80 -17.95
CA LEU A 109 -34.80 10.16 -17.43
C LEU A 109 -35.33 11.12 -18.50
N PRO A 110 -36.14 12.12 -18.09
CA PRO A 110 -36.56 13.22 -18.99
C PRO A 110 -35.34 14.07 -19.41
N PRO A 111 -35.49 14.92 -20.46
CA PRO A 111 -34.40 15.81 -20.90
C PRO A 111 -33.89 16.76 -19.79
N GLU A 112 -34.78 17.20 -18.91
CA GLU A 112 -34.47 17.95 -17.67
C GLU A 112 -34.74 17.07 -16.46
N VAL A 113 -33.78 16.94 -15.57
CA VAL A 113 -33.80 16.07 -14.42
C VAL A 113 -33.76 16.93 -13.16
N ALA A 114 -34.73 16.76 -12.27
CA ALA A 114 -34.66 17.29 -10.92
C ALA A 114 -33.53 16.55 -10.17
N SER A 115 -32.47 17.24 -9.86
CA SER A 115 -31.23 16.68 -9.31
C SER A 115 -31.01 17.02 -7.85
N HIS A 116 -31.66 18.07 -7.36
CA HIS A 116 -31.60 18.50 -5.97
C HIS A 116 -33.01 18.59 -5.40
N PHE A 117 -33.14 18.07 -4.17
CA PHE A 117 -34.43 18.04 -3.46
C PHE A 117 -34.27 18.75 -2.12
N GLY A 118 -35.23 19.59 -1.78
CA GLY A 118 -35.27 20.34 -0.54
C GLY A 118 -35.65 19.48 0.68
N ILE A 119 -35.77 20.13 1.84
CA ILE A 119 -36.17 19.47 3.10
C ILE A 119 -37.59 18.88 3.01
N ALA A 120 -38.47 19.50 2.22
CA ALA A 120 -39.79 19.01 1.94
C ALA A 120 -39.84 17.90 0.87
N ASN A 121 -38.68 17.43 0.38
CA ASN A 121 -38.50 16.46 -0.70
C ASN A 121 -38.99 16.91 -2.07
N ASP A 122 -39.34 18.17 -2.24
CA ASP A 122 -39.65 18.80 -3.52
C ASP A 122 -38.39 19.19 -4.28
N ALA A 123 -38.46 19.16 -5.60
CA ALA A 123 -37.35 19.54 -6.46
C ALA A 123 -37.08 21.06 -6.36
N ASN A 124 -35.84 21.43 -6.06
CA ASN A 124 -35.42 22.83 -5.97
C ASN A 124 -34.34 23.23 -6.99
N ALA A 125 -33.80 22.25 -7.76
CA ALA A 125 -32.93 22.52 -8.88
C ALA A 125 -33.01 21.38 -9.92
N THR A 126 -32.84 21.77 -11.17
CA THR A 126 -32.78 20.82 -12.32
C THR A 126 -31.46 20.95 -13.05
N MET A 127 -31.12 19.92 -13.81
CA MET A 127 -30.02 19.91 -14.76
C MET A 127 -30.37 19.07 -16.00
N SER A 128 -29.62 19.25 -17.07
CA SER A 128 -29.82 18.39 -18.24
C SER A 128 -29.54 16.93 -17.92
N ARG A 129 -30.28 16.03 -18.57
CA ARG A 129 -30.08 14.56 -18.43
C ARG A 129 -28.62 14.17 -18.64
N ASP A 130 -27.97 14.72 -19.65
CA ASP A 130 -26.59 14.35 -19.96
C ASP A 130 -25.61 14.79 -18.87
N ALA A 131 -25.81 16.00 -18.31
CA ALA A 131 -25.02 16.48 -17.15
C ALA A 131 -25.26 15.62 -15.92
N PHE A 132 -26.51 15.18 -15.67
CA PHE A 132 -26.86 14.29 -14.58
C PHE A 132 -26.20 12.92 -14.73
N VAL A 133 -26.30 12.31 -15.91
CA VAL A 133 -25.68 11.02 -16.23
C VAL A 133 -24.15 11.11 -16.10
N ALA A 134 -23.53 12.17 -16.62
CA ALA A 134 -22.09 12.38 -16.49
C ALA A 134 -21.65 12.51 -15.01
N SER A 135 -22.43 13.25 -14.20
CA SER A 135 -22.15 13.37 -12.76
C SER A 135 -22.27 12.02 -12.04
N MET A 136 -23.28 11.22 -12.37
CA MET A 136 -23.47 9.87 -11.79
C MET A 136 -22.35 8.90 -12.22
N CYS A 137 -21.87 9.00 -13.45
CA CYS A 137 -20.67 8.26 -13.87
C CYS A 137 -19.46 8.69 -13.06
N GLY A 138 -19.28 9.99 -12.80
CA GLY A 138 -18.21 10.49 -11.92
C GLY A 138 -18.29 9.90 -10.51
N VAL A 139 -19.47 9.88 -9.91
CA VAL A 139 -19.68 9.36 -8.55
C VAL A 139 -19.57 7.83 -8.49
N MET A 140 -20.23 7.11 -9.37
CA MET A 140 -20.37 5.65 -9.27
C MET A 140 -19.21 4.87 -9.92
N VAL A 141 -18.48 5.50 -10.84
CA VAL A 141 -17.34 4.91 -11.55
C VAL A 141 -16.05 5.63 -11.20
N GLY A 142 -16.00 6.94 -11.37
CA GLY A 142 -14.80 7.75 -11.21
C GLY A 142 -14.30 7.77 -9.77
N LEU A 143 -15.17 8.04 -8.80
CA LEU A 143 -14.77 8.13 -7.38
C LEU A 143 -14.23 6.80 -6.81
N PRO A 144 -14.88 5.64 -7.00
CA PRO A 144 -14.33 4.36 -6.56
C PRO A 144 -12.96 4.04 -7.17
N LEU A 145 -12.76 4.31 -8.46
CA LEU A 145 -11.48 4.13 -9.13
C LEU A 145 -10.42 5.06 -8.58
N LEU A 146 -10.77 6.33 -8.33
CA LEU A 146 -9.87 7.32 -7.73
C LEU A 146 -9.42 6.89 -6.33
N VAL A 147 -10.35 6.47 -5.47
CA VAL A 147 -10.05 5.98 -4.12
C VAL A 147 -9.13 4.77 -4.18
N TRP A 148 -9.39 3.83 -5.08
CA TRP A 148 -8.58 2.63 -5.25
C TRP A 148 -7.16 2.93 -5.75
N ALA A 149 -7.04 3.84 -6.72
CA ALA A 149 -5.75 4.31 -7.21
C ALA A 149 -4.97 5.09 -6.14
N ALA A 150 -5.66 5.96 -5.38
CA ALA A 150 -5.07 6.73 -4.29
C ALA A 150 -4.53 5.81 -3.18
N LEU A 151 -5.26 4.74 -2.82
CA LEU A 151 -4.79 3.74 -1.87
C LEU A 151 -3.51 3.05 -2.38
N GLY A 152 -3.49 2.61 -3.63
CA GLY A 152 -2.30 2.01 -4.25
C GLY A 152 -1.09 2.96 -4.24
N TRP A 153 -1.33 4.23 -4.54
CA TRP A 153 -0.30 5.27 -4.48
C TRP A 153 0.20 5.51 -3.05
N ALA A 154 -0.71 5.62 -2.07
CA ALA A 154 -0.36 5.82 -0.67
C ALA A 154 0.48 4.66 -0.12
N MET A 155 0.13 3.42 -0.45
CA MET A 155 0.91 2.23 -0.08
C MET A 155 2.31 2.25 -0.71
N LYS A 156 2.41 2.59 -2.01
CA LYS A 156 3.70 2.72 -2.69
C LYS A 156 4.61 3.76 -2.04
N ARG A 157 4.03 4.87 -1.56
CA ARG A 157 4.74 5.96 -0.89
C ARG A 157 4.94 5.76 0.61
N ARG A 158 4.49 4.62 1.17
CA ARG A 158 4.51 4.34 2.62
C ARG A 158 3.82 5.43 3.45
N LYS A 159 2.80 6.09 2.88
CA LYS A 159 2.03 7.18 3.51
C LYS A 159 0.64 6.72 4.00
N VAL A 160 0.51 5.46 4.36
CA VAL A 160 -0.75 4.96 4.93
C VAL A 160 -0.74 5.23 6.43
N ASN A 161 -1.65 6.07 6.88
CA ASN A 161 -1.80 6.41 8.29
C ASN A 161 -2.71 5.39 8.99
N ILE A 162 -2.13 4.35 9.54
CA ILE A 162 -2.80 3.36 10.40
C ILE A 162 -2.08 3.26 11.73
N PRO A 163 -2.77 2.94 12.83
CA PRO A 163 -2.13 2.67 14.11
C PRO A 163 -1.08 1.55 13.97
N ASN A 164 0.07 1.73 14.63
CA ASN A 164 1.18 0.77 14.61
C ASN A 164 1.67 0.40 13.18
N ALA A 165 1.77 1.40 12.29
CA ALA A 165 2.14 1.20 10.89
C ALA A 165 3.47 0.44 10.73
N GLU A 166 4.47 0.71 11.56
CA GLU A 166 5.77 0.02 11.53
C GLU A 166 5.62 -1.49 11.76
N TYR A 167 4.78 -1.89 12.71
CA TYR A 167 4.48 -3.30 12.96
C TYR A 167 3.76 -3.96 11.77
N TRP A 168 2.71 -3.32 11.25
CA TRP A 168 1.86 -3.88 10.21
C TRP A 168 2.52 -3.91 8.83
N PHE A 169 3.43 -2.97 8.54
CA PHE A 169 4.20 -2.92 7.29
C PHE A 169 5.61 -3.50 7.39
N SER A 170 5.98 -4.13 8.53
CA SER A 170 7.21 -4.93 8.63
C SER A 170 7.12 -6.22 7.80
N GLU A 171 8.24 -6.70 7.30
CA GLU A 171 8.31 -8.06 6.75
C GLU A 171 8.20 -9.08 7.91
N PRO A 172 7.44 -10.17 7.80
CA PRO A 172 6.74 -10.70 6.62
C PRO A 172 5.26 -10.26 6.50
N ARG A 173 4.75 -9.36 7.37
CA ARG A 173 3.32 -8.98 7.48
C ARG A 173 2.83 -8.07 6.37
N ARG A 174 3.73 -7.34 5.74
CA ARG A 174 3.43 -6.29 4.76
C ARG A 174 2.45 -6.73 3.67
N ARG A 175 2.74 -7.83 2.97
CA ARG A 175 1.88 -8.33 1.89
C ARG A 175 0.47 -8.69 2.36
N ALA A 176 0.37 -9.29 3.54
CA ALA A 176 -0.92 -9.62 4.13
C ALA A 176 -1.72 -8.36 4.49
N THR A 177 -1.05 -7.33 5.04
CA THR A 177 -1.65 -6.04 5.37
C THR A 177 -2.12 -5.29 4.12
N GLU A 178 -1.30 -5.23 3.07
CA GLU A 178 -1.66 -4.60 1.79
C GLU A 178 -2.91 -5.28 1.17
N ARG A 179 -2.94 -6.60 1.09
CA ARG A 179 -4.10 -7.36 0.58
C ARG A 179 -5.34 -7.15 1.43
N TYR A 180 -5.18 -7.09 2.76
CA TYR A 180 -6.28 -6.82 3.68
C TYR A 180 -6.87 -5.43 3.43
N LEU A 181 -6.05 -4.39 3.34
CA LEU A 181 -6.49 -3.03 3.05
C LEU A 181 -7.17 -2.94 1.70
N PHE A 182 -6.58 -3.48 0.63
CA PHE A 182 -7.22 -3.52 -0.69
C PHE A 182 -8.58 -4.21 -0.67
N ARG A 183 -8.71 -5.34 0.02
CA ARG A 183 -9.99 -6.04 0.16
C ARG A 183 -11.03 -5.15 0.84
N HIS A 184 -10.67 -4.49 1.94
CA HIS A 184 -11.60 -3.62 2.66
C HIS A 184 -12.00 -2.39 1.84
N PHE A 185 -11.08 -1.75 1.15
CA PHE A 185 -11.40 -0.61 0.29
C PHE A 185 -12.19 -1.01 -0.96
N THR A 186 -11.97 -2.21 -1.49
CA THR A 186 -12.82 -2.76 -2.56
C THR A 186 -14.26 -2.92 -2.08
N TRP A 187 -14.49 -3.53 -0.93
CA TRP A 187 -15.83 -3.69 -0.37
C TRP A 187 -16.48 -2.37 0.04
N LEU A 188 -15.68 -1.41 0.53
CA LEU A 188 -16.16 -0.05 0.75
C LEU A 188 -16.66 0.59 -0.55
N SER A 189 -15.88 0.48 -1.62
CA SER A 189 -16.25 0.99 -2.94
C SER A 189 -17.53 0.31 -3.46
N VAL A 190 -17.65 -1.01 -3.29
CA VAL A 190 -18.89 -1.74 -3.62
C VAL A 190 -20.08 -1.19 -2.84
N GLY A 191 -19.95 -1.03 -1.52
CA GLY A 191 -21.01 -0.49 -0.66
C GLY A 191 -21.43 0.93 -1.06
N MET A 192 -20.46 1.80 -1.35
CA MET A 192 -20.73 3.16 -1.84
C MET A 192 -21.44 3.14 -3.20
N THR A 193 -21.01 2.28 -4.11
CA THR A 193 -21.63 2.14 -5.44
C THR A 193 -23.08 1.64 -5.34
N VAL A 194 -23.35 0.65 -4.47
CA VAL A 194 -24.70 0.14 -4.24
C VAL A 194 -25.60 1.23 -3.65
N PHE A 195 -25.10 1.97 -2.66
CA PHE A 195 -25.86 3.09 -2.08
C PHE A 195 -26.12 4.21 -3.11
N SER A 196 -25.12 4.60 -3.90
CA SER A 196 -25.30 5.57 -4.98
C SER A 196 -26.28 5.09 -6.05
N GLY A 197 -26.26 3.79 -6.34
CA GLY A 197 -27.23 3.17 -7.24
C GLY A 197 -28.65 3.22 -6.71
N TYR A 198 -28.83 3.00 -5.40
CA TYR A 198 -30.12 3.17 -4.74
C TYR A 198 -30.58 4.62 -4.80
N MET A 199 -29.70 5.59 -4.56
CA MET A 199 -30.03 7.02 -4.68
C MET A 199 -30.42 7.38 -6.13
N LEU A 200 -29.68 6.87 -7.12
CA LEU A 200 -30.04 7.05 -8.53
C LEU A 200 -31.43 6.49 -8.86
N TRP A 201 -31.77 5.34 -8.29
CA TRP A 201 -33.11 4.75 -8.43
C TRP A 201 -34.21 5.65 -7.86
N LEU A 202 -34.03 6.18 -6.63
CA LEU A 202 -34.99 7.11 -6.00
C LEU A 202 -35.19 8.38 -6.84
N VAL A 203 -34.10 9.00 -7.29
CA VAL A 203 -34.14 10.19 -8.13
C VAL A 203 -34.84 9.89 -9.47
N THR A 204 -34.52 8.75 -10.09
CA THR A 204 -35.17 8.36 -11.34
C THR A 204 -36.68 8.13 -11.13
N ALA A 205 -37.05 7.44 -10.06
CA ALA A 205 -38.47 7.20 -9.74
C ALA A 205 -39.24 8.53 -9.55
N ALA A 206 -38.64 9.50 -8.85
CA ALA A 206 -39.25 10.82 -8.67
C ALA A 206 -39.45 11.56 -10.01
N ASN A 207 -38.46 11.53 -10.89
CA ASN A 207 -38.51 12.23 -12.18
C ASN A 207 -39.44 11.56 -13.21
N VAL A 208 -39.57 10.22 -13.19
CA VAL A 208 -40.44 9.48 -14.10
C VAL A 208 -41.89 9.43 -13.60
N GLY A 209 -42.08 9.33 -12.28
CA GLY A 209 -43.42 9.21 -11.67
C GLY A 209 -44.23 10.50 -11.72
N ALA A 210 -43.60 11.67 -11.55
CA ALA A 210 -44.25 12.96 -11.55
C ALA A 210 -43.36 14.02 -12.21
N PRO A 211 -43.22 14.01 -13.55
CA PRO A 211 -42.27 14.85 -14.28
C PRO A 211 -42.51 16.36 -14.13
N THR A 212 -43.72 16.79 -13.86
CA THR A 212 -44.04 18.21 -13.62
C THR A 212 -43.80 18.69 -12.22
N HIS A 213 -43.84 17.81 -11.23
CA HIS A 213 -43.58 18.07 -9.82
C HIS A 213 -42.87 16.91 -9.18
N PRO A 214 -41.57 16.70 -9.49
CA PRO A 214 -40.81 15.59 -8.92
C PRO A 214 -40.70 15.71 -7.39
N VAL A 215 -41.13 14.67 -6.68
CA VAL A 215 -41.03 14.56 -5.21
C VAL A 215 -40.24 13.30 -4.88
N LEU A 216 -39.20 13.46 -4.09
CA LEU A 216 -38.36 12.34 -3.66
C LEU A 216 -39.09 11.54 -2.56
N ASP A 217 -38.98 10.22 -2.57
CA ASP A 217 -39.38 9.40 -1.44
C ASP A 217 -38.45 9.66 -0.24
N GLY A 218 -38.84 10.61 0.60
CA GLY A 218 -38.06 11.01 1.76
C GLY A 218 -37.93 9.91 2.82
N THR A 219 -38.92 9.03 2.94
CA THR A 219 -38.85 7.88 3.87
C THR A 219 -37.81 6.89 3.35
N GLY A 220 -37.86 6.50 2.08
CA GLY A 220 -36.88 5.64 1.43
C GLY A 220 -35.48 6.23 1.52
N PHE A 221 -35.33 7.54 1.25
CA PHE A 221 -34.06 8.24 1.38
C PHE A 221 -33.48 8.14 2.81
N ASN A 222 -34.25 8.49 3.83
CA ASN A 222 -33.80 8.50 5.21
C ASN A 222 -33.44 7.10 5.72
N VAL A 223 -34.24 6.09 5.39
CA VAL A 223 -33.97 4.70 5.75
C VAL A 223 -32.69 4.21 5.05
N GLY A 224 -32.56 4.43 3.74
CA GLY A 224 -31.38 4.02 2.98
C GLY A 224 -30.11 4.69 3.50
N LEU A 225 -30.16 6.00 3.78
CA LEU A 225 -29.05 6.74 4.37
C LEU A 225 -28.69 6.22 5.76
N GLY A 226 -29.67 5.99 6.62
CA GLY A 226 -29.47 5.46 7.98
C GLY A 226 -28.79 4.10 7.96
N VAL A 227 -29.27 3.18 7.13
CA VAL A 227 -28.65 1.84 6.96
C VAL A 227 -27.23 1.98 6.44
N PHE A 228 -27.00 2.81 5.43
CA PHE A 228 -25.65 3.03 4.88
C PHE A 228 -24.70 3.56 5.94
N LEU A 229 -25.08 4.60 6.70
CA LEU A 229 -24.25 5.18 7.75
C LEU A 229 -23.96 4.18 8.88
N ALA A 230 -24.93 3.38 9.29
CA ALA A 230 -24.74 2.33 10.30
C ALA A 230 -23.72 1.29 9.84
N LEU A 231 -23.84 0.81 8.58
CA LEU A 231 -22.90 -0.15 7.99
C LEU A 231 -21.50 0.45 7.87
N MET A 232 -21.38 1.72 7.45
CA MET A 232 -20.09 2.40 7.32
C MET A 232 -19.42 2.60 8.68
N THR A 233 -20.18 3.00 9.69
CA THR A 233 -19.68 3.17 11.07
C THR A 233 -19.17 1.83 11.62
N ALA A 234 -19.96 0.76 11.49
CA ALA A 234 -19.55 -0.59 11.90
C ALA A 234 -18.27 -1.03 11.17
N TRP A 235 -18.20 -0.79 9.86
CA TRP A 235 -17.04 -1.15 9.05
C TRP A 235 -15.76 -0.40 9.46
N VAL A 236 -15.83 0.93 9.65
CA VAL A 236 -14.70 1.75 10.11
C VAL A 236 -14.24 1.33 11.50
N THR A 237 -15.20 1.03 12.40
CA THR A 237 -14.91 0.57 13.75
C THR A 237 -14.16 -0.77 13.73
N LEU A 238 -14.64 -1.76 12.98
CA LEU A 238 -13.99 -3.07 12.85
C LEU A 238 -12.59 -2.95 12.24
N LEU A 239 -12.42 -2.11 11.22
CA LEU A 239 -11.12 -1.83 10.61
C LEU A 239 -10.16 -1.21 11.63
N SER A 240 -10.62 -0.21 12.39
CA SER A 240 -9.81 0.49 13.40
C SER A 240 -9.41 -0.42 14.55
N LEU A 241 -10.32 -1.28 15.03
CA LEU A 241 -10.06 -2.23 16.12
C LEU A 241 -8.97 -3.24 15.74
N ARG A 242 -8.93 -3.69 14.47
CA ARG A 242 -7.89 -4.60 13.99
C ARG A 242 -6.49 -3.98 14.13
N PHE A 243 -6.33 -2.71 13.73
CA PHE A 243 -5.02 -2.05 13.72
C PHE A 243 -4.59 -1.53 15.11
N ARG A 244 -5.50 -1.47 16.08
CA ARG A 244 -5.19 -1.15 17.47
C ARG A 244 -4.62 -2.34 18.26
N ARG A 245 -4.95 -3.57 17.89
CA ARG A 245 -4.40 -4.76 18.54
C ARG A 245 -2.93 -4.94 18.15
N ASN A 246 -2.04 -4.76 19.11
CA ASN A 246 -0.73 -5.34 19.08
C ASN A 246 -0.92 -6.78 19.56
N ASP A 247 -1.09 -7.72 18.66
CA ASP A 247 -0.92 -9.12 19.02
C ASP A 247 0.59 -9.29 19.25
N ALA A 248 0.98 -9.13 20.53
CA ALA A 248 2.31 -9.42 21.05
C ALA A 248 2.56 -10.94 20.99
#